data_b4f4e43f50ae29696143715bd66d1168
#
_entry.id   b4f4e43f50ae29696143715bd66d1168
#
_cell.length_a   1.000
_cell.length_b   1.000
_cell.length_c   1.000
_cell.angle_alpha   90.00
_cell.angle_beta   90.00
_cell.angle_gamma   90.00
#
_symmetry.space_group_name_H-M   'P 1'
#
loop_
_entity.id
_entity.type
_entity.pdbx_description
1 polymer ?
#
loop_
_entity_poly.entity_id
_entity_poly.type
_entity_poly.pdbx_seq_one_letter_code
_entity_poly.pdbx_strand_id
1 'polypeptide(L)'
;MKEWASITGEIVLEDCEVPEENLLPNVKGLAGPFGCLNKARYGISWGAMGAAEYCWHAARTYTMERKQFNRPLAQNQLIQKKLADMQTEITLGLQGSLRIGRMMDDDNCPVEVISLMKRNNCGKALDVARLARDMHG
;
A
#
# COMPACT_ATOMS: atom_id res chain seq x y z
N MET A 1 2.46 -6.11 15.77
CA MET A 1 3.75 -6.70 15.36
C MET A 1 4.78 -5.57 15.40
N LYS A 2 5.85 -5.68 16.18
CA LYS A 2 6.92 -4.68 16.12
C LYS A 2 7.66 -4.89 14.80
N GLU A 3 7.66 -3.90 13.94
CA GLU A 3 8.45 -3.90 12.71
C GLU A 3 9.93 -3.75 13.07
N TRP A 4 10.60 -4.88 13.26
CA TRP A 4 12.02 -4.93 13.62
C TRP A 4 12.95 -4.40 12.52
N ALA A 5 12.42 -4.19 11.31
CA ALA A 5 13.16 -3.73 10.14
C ALA A 5 12.90 -2.27 9.73
N SER A 6 12.01 -1.56 10.44
CA SER A 6 11.69 -0.16 10.16
C SER A 6 11.80 0.65 11.44
N ILE A 7 12.92 1.36 11.60
CA ILE A 7 13.24 2.17 12.78
C ILE A 7 13.20 3.64 12.38
N THR A 8 12.31 4.41 13.02
CA THR A 8 12.29 5.87 12.92
C THR A 8 13.09 6.43 14.09
N GLY A 9 14.02 7.30 13.80
CA GLY A 9 14.89 7.93 14.80
C GLY A 9 15.19 9.37 14.45
N GLU A 10 15.90 10.04 15.34
CA GLU A 10 16.46 11.37 15.17
C GLU A 10 17.99 11.27 15.08
N ILE A 11 18.57 12.02 14.15
CA ILE A 11 20.02 12.14 14.04
C ILE A 11 20.39 13.57 14.46
N VAL A 12 21.20 13.69 15.51
CA VAL A 12 21.73 14.96 15.98
C VAL A 12 23.18 15.10 15.49
N LEU A 13 23.48 16.19 14.79
CA LEU A 13 24.81 16.51 14.28
C LEU A 13 25.25 17.82 14.92
N GLU A 14 26.34 17.78 15.69
CA GLU A 14 26.95 18.95 16.35
C GLU A 14 28.36 19.13 15.81
N ASP A 15 28.65 20.29 15.22
CA ASP A 15 29.96 20.67 14.67
C ASP A 15 30.61 19.56 13.80
N CYS A 16 29.80 18.85 13.03
CA CYS A 16 30.22 17.71 12.20
C CYS A 16 30.75 18.25 10.85
N GLU A 17 32.06 18.25 10.66
CA GLU A 17 32.70 18.61 9.41
C GLU A 17 32.64 17.43 8.42
N VAL A 18 32.20 17.71 7.18
CA VAL A 18 32.13 16.75 6.10
C VAL A 18 32.89 17.24 4.89
N PRO A 19 33.79 16.44 4.28
CA PRO A 19 34.52 16.84 3.07
C PRO A 19 33.56 17.18 1.92
N GLU A 20 33.90 18.19 1.12
CA GLU A 20 33.08 18.65 0.01
C GLU A 20 32.81 17.56 -1.04
N GLU A 21 33.74 16.63 -1.22
CA GLU A 21 33.64 15.48 -2.11
C GLU A 21 32.53 14.51 -1.71
N ASN A 22 32.04 14.56 -0.47
CA ASN A 22 30.91 13.75 0.01
C ASN A 22 29.55 14.39 -0.31
N LEU A 23 29.53 15.57 -0.90
CA LEU A 23 28.31 16.21 -1.37
C LEU A 23 27.70 15.37 -2.52
N LEU A 24 26.42 15.00 -2.38
CA LEU A 24 25.73 14.24 -3.43
C LEU A 24 25.71 15.05 -4.74
N PRO A 25 26.23 14.49 -5.86
CA PRO A 25 26.22 15.19 -7.13
C PRO A 25 24.80 15.32 -7.70
N ASN A 26 24.58 16.34 -8.52
CA ASN A 26 23.34 16.55 -9.27
C ASN A 26 22.07 16.75 -8.42
N VAL A 27 22.23 17.08 -7.15
CA VAL A 27 21.10 17.29 -6.23
C VAL A 27 21.25 18.63 -5.54
N LYS A 28 20.16 19.43 -5.50
CA LYS A 28 20.10 20.68 -4.75
C LYS A 28 18.87 20.72 -3.86
N GLY A 29 19.06 21.06 -2.58
CA GLY A 29 18.00 21.23 -1.61
C GLY A 29 17.10 20.00 -1.47
N LEU A 30 15.79 20.20 -1.40
CA LEU A 30 14.82 19.15 -1.17
C LEU A 30 14.53 18.24 -2.38
N ALA A 31 15.03 18.58 -3.57
CA ALA A 31 14.76 17.79 -4.78
C ALA A 31 15.27 16.34 -4.66
N GLY A 32 16.43 16.13 -4.01
CA GLY A 32 16.97 14.80 -3.76
C GLY A 32 16.07 13.95 -2.87
N PRO A 33 15.76 14.37 -1.63
CA PRO A 33 14.85 13.64 -0.75
C PRO A 33 13.48 13.38 -1.37
N PHE A 34 12.89 14.35 -2.07
CA PHE A 34 11.60 14.15 -2.74
C PHE A 34 11.65 13.15 -3.88
N GLY A 35 12.76 13.04 -4.60
CA GLY A 35 12.97 11.99 -5.59
C GLY A 35 12.89 10.58 -4.97
N CYS A 36 13.55 10.38 -3.82
CA CYS A 36 13.46 9.14 -3.05
C CYS A 36 12.04 8.88 -2.53
N LEU A 37 11.38 9.91 -1.97
CA LEU A 37 10.03 9.79 -1.45
C LEU A 37 8.99 9.44 -2.52
N ASN A 38 9.15 9.94 -3.74
CA ASN A 38 8.25 9.59 -4.85
C ASN A 38 8.36 8.12 -5.22
N LYS A 39 9.59 7.57 -5.26
CA LYS A 39 9.82 6.13 -5.46
C LYS A 39 9.23 5.30 -4.31
N ALA A 40 9.41 5.75 -3.08
CA ALA A 40 8.81 5.10 -1.90
C ALA A 40 7.28 5.11 -1.96
N ARG A 41 6.64 6.22 -2.33
CA ARG A 41 5.17 6.32 -2.49
C ARG A 41 4.65 5.36 -3.55
N TYR A 42 5.37 5.23 -4.66
CA TYR A 42 5.04 4.26 -5.70
C TYR A 42 5.13 2.83 -5.18
N GLY A 43 6.22 2.46 -4.51
CA GLY A 43 6.40 1.13 -3.91
C GLY A 43 5.30 0.79 -2.89
N ILE A 44 4.93 1.74 -2.02
CA ILE A 44 3.84 1.58 -1.05
C ILE A 44 2.48 1.35 -1.73
N SER A 45 2.24 1.95 -2.89
CA SER A 45 0.98 1.73 -3.63
C SER A 45 0.78 0.25 -4.00
N TRP A 46 1.84 -0.47 -4.32
CA TRP A 46 1.83 -1.91 -4.55
C TRP A 46 1.72 -2.71 -3.24
N GLY A 47 2.56 -2.39 -2.27
CA GLY A 47 2.59 -3.09 -0.98
C GLY A 47 1.26 -3.06 -0.24
N ALA A 48 0.55 -1.93 -0.29
CA ALA A 48 -0.78 -1.79 0.29
C ALA A 48 -1.79 -2.76 -0.36
N MET A 49 -1.75 -2.89 -1.68
CA MET A 49 -2.64 -3.81 -2.40
C MET A 49 -2.29 -5.28 -2.13
N GLY A 50 -1.01 -5.63 -2.01
CA GLY A 50 -0.60 -6.98 -1.61
C GLY A 50 -1.09 -7.36 -0.21
N ALA A 51 -1.04 -6.43 0.75
CA ALA A 51 -1.60 -6.64 2.07
C ALA A 51 -3.14 -6.79 2.03
N ALA A 52 -3.83 -5.99 1.22
CA ALA A 52 -5.26 -6.10 1.02
C ALA A 52 -5.65 -7.45 0.39
N GLU A 53 -4.91 -7.91 -0.59
CA GLU A 53 -5.10 -9.20 -1.26
C GLU A 53 -4.97 -10.37 -0.26
N TYR A 54 -3.96 -10.34 0.60
CA TYR A 54 -3.83 -11.31 1.68
C TYR A 54 -5.05 -11.31 2.61
N CYS A 55 -5.51 -10.13 3.04
CA CYS A 55 -6.70 -10.02 3.88
C CYS A 55 -7.96 -10.58 3.19
N TRP A 56 -8.12 -10.31 1.90
CA TRP A 56 -9.21 -10.84 1.11
C TRP A 56 -9.18 -12.37 1.03
N HIS A 57 -8.01 -12.97 0.73
CA HIS A 57 -7.85 -14.42 0.68
C HIS A 57 -8.15 -15.07 2.03
N ALA A 58 -7.64 -14.52 3.13
CA ALA A 58 -7.90 -15.02 4.47
C ALA A 58 -9.40 -15.00 4.80
N ALA A 59 -10.07 -13.87 4.54
CA ALA A 59 -11.51 -13.73 4.80
C ALA A 59 -12.35 -14.66 3.92
N ARG A 60 -12.00 -14.81 2.64
CA ARG A 60 -12.65 -15.74 1.72
C ARG A 60 -12.54 -17.17 2.22
N THR A 61 -11.34 -17.63 2.56
CA THR A 61 -11.13 -19.00 3.07
C THR A 61 -11.94 -19.23 4.35
N TYR A 62 -11.81 -18.32 5.32
CA TYR A 62 -12.56 -18.43 6.57
C TYR A 62 -14.08 -18.52 6.35
N THR A 63 -14.65 -17.64 5.53
CA THR A 63 -16.10 -17.60 5.30
C THR A 63 -16.63 -18.79 4.50
N MET A 64 -15.78 -19.45 3.72
CA MET A 64 -16.12 -20.71 3.03
C MET A 64 -16.13 -21.92 3.99
N GLU A 65 -15.27 -21.91 5.01
CA GLU A 65 -15.12 -23.01 5.97
C GLU A 65 -16.05 -22.86 7.19
N ARG A 66 -16.16 -21.64 7.72
CA ARG A 66 -16.98 -21.35 8.91
C ARG A 66 -18.47 -21.50 8.61
N LYS A 67 -19.13 -22.34 9.41
CA LYS A 67 -20.57 -22.60 9.29
C LYS A 67 -21.34 -21.94 10.44
N GLN A 68 -22.49 -21.37 10.09
CA GLN A 68 -23.54 -20.92 11.00
C GLN A 68 -24.88 -21.33 10.40
N PHE A 69 -25.84 -21.75 11.23
CA PHE A 69 -27.13 -22.26 10.77
C PHE A 69 -27.00 -23.38 9.71
N ASN A 70 -26.03 -24.28 9.92
CA ASN A 70 -25.72 -25.44 9.05
C ASN A 70 -25.24 -25.06 7.62
N ARG A 71 -24.80 -23.84 7.36
CA ARG A 71 -24.29 -23.43 6.05
C ARG A 71 -23.06 -22.53 6.19
N PRO A 72 -22.13 -22.52 5.20
CA PRO A 72 -21.01 -21.62 5.18
C PRO A 72 -21.44 -20.14 5.22
N LEU A 73 -20.66 -19.30 5.89
CA LEU A 73 -20.93 -17.85 5.91
C LEU A 73 -20.94 -17.24 4.50
N ALA A 74 -20.11 -17.75 3.59
CA ALA A 74 -20.03 -17.31 2.20
C ALA A 74 -21.33 -17.51 1.39
N GLN A 75 -22.29 -18.30 1.88
CA GLN A 75 -23.63 -18.39 1.28
C GLN A 75 -24.52 -17.16 1.56
N ASN A 76 -24.06 -16.29 2.45
CA ASN A 76 -24.79 -15.09 2.80
C ASN A 76 -24.48 -13.96 1.82
N GLN A 77 -25.50 -13.34 1.22
CA GLN A 77 -25.32 -12.25 0.24
C GLN A 77 -24.55 -11.06 0.81
N LEU A 78 -24.69 -10.74 2.12
CA LEU A 78 -23.91 -9.68 2.76
C LEU A 78 -22.40 -9.99 2.75
N ILE A 79 -22.02 -11.26 2.92
CA ILE A 79 -20.61 -11.69 2.84
C ILE A 79 -20.14 -11.65 1.38
N GLN A 80 -20.94 -12.17 0.45
CA GLN A 80 -20.61 -12.15 -0.98
C GLN A 80 -20.39 -10.73 -1.49
N LYS A 81 -21.25 -9.78 -1.08
CA LYS A 81 -21.11 -8.36 -1.43
C LYS A 81 -19.77 -7.79 -0.91
N LYS A 82 -19.43 -8.05 0.36
CA LYS A 82 -18.15 -7.58 0.93
C LYS A 82 -16.96 -8.13 0.14
N LEU A 83 -16.95 -9.43 -0.15
CA LEU A 83 -15.87 -10.06 -0.92
C LEU A 83 -15.76 -9.48 -2.34
N ALA A 84 -16.89 -9.21 -3.00
CA ALA A 84 -16.91 -8.61 -4.33
C ALA A 84 -16.39 -7.16 -4.31
N ASP A 85 -16.84 -6.35 -3.36
CA ASP A 85 -16.39 -4.97 -3.18
C ASP A 85 -14.87 -4.92 -2.91
N MET A 86 -14.35 -5.75 -2.01
CA MET A 86 -12.93 -5.84 -1.69
C MET A 86 -12.11 -6.20 -2.94
N GLN A 87 -12.53 -7.22 -3.71
CA GLN A 87 -11.84 -7.66 -4.92
C GLN A 87 -11.83 -6.57 -5.98
N THR A 88 -12.94 -5.82 -6.12
CA THR A 88 -13.03 -4.69 -7.06
C THR A 88 -11.99 -3.62 -6.73
N GLU A 89 -11.90 -3.20 -5.48
CA GLU A 89 -10.97 -2.16 -5.04
C GLU A 89 -9.50 -2.61 -5.18
N ILE A 90 -9.19 -3.87 -4.87
CA ILE A 90 -7.86 -4.45 -5.08
C ILE A 90 -7.50 -4.43 -6.57
N THR A 91 -8.40 -4.87 -7.42
CA THR A 91 -8.16 -4.93 -8.88
C THR A 91 -7.90 -3.54 -9.44
N LEU A 92 -8.74 -2.55 -9.09
CA LEU A 92 -8.57 -1.17 -9.54
C LEU A 92 -7.26 -0.56 -9.02
N GLY A 93 -6.92 -0.80 -7.75
CA GLY A 93 -5.67 -0.33 -7.15
C GLY A 93 -4.43 -0.90 -7.83
N LEU A 94 -4.43 -2.19 -8.16
CA LEU A 94 -3.34 -2.85 -8.91
C LEU A 94 -3.20 -2.28 -10.32
N GLN A 95 -4.32 -2.10 -11.04
CA GLN A 95 -4.32 -1.51 -12.39
C GLN A 95 -3.82 -0.06 -12.38
N GLY A 96 -4.22 0.72 -11.38
CA GLY A 96 -3.72 2.08 -11.21
C GLY A 96 -2.22 2.13 -10.95
N SER A 97 -1.70 1.25 -10.08
CA SER A 97 -0.26 1.14 -9.80
C SER A 97 0.52 0.70 -11.05
N LEU A 98 0.00 -0.25 -11.82
CA LEU A 98 0.59 -0.68 -13.09
C LEU A 98 0.65 0.46 -14.10
N ARG A 99 -0.43 1.25 -14.23
CA ARG A 99 -0.45 2.40 -15.13
C ARG A 99 0.61 3.42 -14.77
N ILE A 100 0.76 3.71 -13.46
CA ILE A 100 1.81 4.63 -12.98
C ILE A 100 3.19 4.11 -13.31
N GLY A 101 3.47 2.81 -13.09
CA GLY A 101 4.75 2.21 -13.45
C GLY A 101 5.10 2.44 -14.92
N ARG A 102 4.18 2.21 -15.85
CA ARG A 102 4.37 2.48 -17.26
C ARG A 102 4.61 3.96 -17.56
N MET A 103 3.89 4.86 -16.88
CA MET A 103 4.14 6.31 -17.03
C MET A 103 5.51 6.72 -16.50
N MET A 104 6.02 6.05 -15.46
CA MET A 104 7.37 6.28 -14.94
C MET A 104 8.44 5.75 -15.89
N ASP A 105 8.20 4.60 -16.54
CA ASP A 105 9.10 4.04 -17.56
C ASP A 105 9.21 4.94 -18.80
N ASP A 106 8.12 5.66 -19.12
CA ASP A 106 8.04 6.63 -20.21
C ASP A 106 8.54 8.04 -19.79
N ASP A 107 9.11 8.22 -18.59
CA ASP A 107 9.50 9.52 -18.01
C ASP A 107 8.39 10.59 -18.04
N ASN A 108 7.14 10.17 -17.99
CA ASN A 108 5.95 11.02 -18.09
C ASN A 108 4.95 10.77 -16.95
N CYS A 109 5.43 10.80 -15.71
CA CYS A 109 4.59 10.60 -14.54
C CYS A 109 4.62 11.81 -13.60
N PRO A 110 3.57 12.64 -13.57
CA PRO A 110 3.45 13.70 -12.58
C PRO A 110 3.46 13.15 -11.14
N VAL A 111 4.19 13.80 -10.23
CA VAL A 111 4.32 13.36 -8.82
C VAL A 111 2.98 13.35 -8.07
N GLU A 112 2.06 14.19 -8.49
CA GLU A 112 0.68 14.26 -7.95
C GLU A 112 -0.08 12.96 -8.21
N VAL A 113 0.12 12.32 -9.37
CA VAL A 113 -0.52 11.04 -9.73
C VAL A 113 0.01 9.91 -8.85
N ILE A 114 1.32 9.90 -8.57
CA ILE A 114 1.94 8.95 -7.62
C ILE A 114 1.33 9.13 -6.22
N SER A 115 1.22 10.37 -5.77
CA SER A 115 0.66 10.71 -4.46
C SER A 115 -0.83 10.34 -4.35
N LEU A 116 -1.60 10.58 -5.42
CA LEU A 116 -3.01 10.22 -5.50
C LEU A 116 -3.19 8.69 -5.38
N MET A 117 -2.41 7.92 -6.11
CA MET A 117 -2.52 6.46 -6.07
C MET A 117 -2.09 5.88 -4.73
N LYS A 118 -0.98 6.39 -4.16
CA LYS A 118 -0.56 5.99 -2.81
C LYS A 118 -1.67 6.24 -1.79
N ARG A 119 -2.27 7.43 -1.82
CA ARG A 119 -3.39 7.79 -0.93
C ARG A 119 -4.58 6.84 -1.11
N ASN A 120 -4.98 6.60 -2.36
CA ASN A 120 -6.10 5.70 -2.68
C ASN A 120 -5.83 4.29 -2.15
N ASN A 121 -4.71 3.69 -2.55
CA ASN A 121 -4.42 2.29 -2.25
C ASN A 121 -4.25 2.04 -0.75
N CYS A 122 -3.59 2.95 -0.03
CA CYS A 122 -3.48 2.84 1.43
C CYS A 122 -4.84 2.93 2.12
N GLY A 123 -5.73 3.84 1.68
CA GLY A 123 -7.09 3.96 2.21
C GLY A 123 -7.92 2.71 1.93
N LYS A 124 -7.90 2.22 0.69
CA LYS A 124 -8.63 1.02 0.30
C LYS A 124 -8.11 -0.26 0.97
N ALA A 125 -6.79 -0.38 1.15
CA ALA A 125 -6.23 -1.50 1.91
C ALA A 125 -6.71 -1.52 3.37
N LEU A 126 -6.83 -0.34 4.00
CA LEU A 126 -7.40 -0.23 5.34
C LEU A 126 -8.87 -0.65 5.38
N ASP A 127 -9.68 -0.23 4.41
CA ASP A 127 -11.08 -0.61 4.32
C ASP A 127 -11.24 -2.13 4.11
N VAL A 128 -10.44 -2.72 3.22
CA VAL A 128 -10.37 -4.16 3.00
C VAL A 128 -10.00 -4.91 4.28
N ALA A 129 -8.98 -4.45 5.01
CA ALA A 129 -8.56 -5.08 6.27
C ALA A 129 -9.68 -5.01 7.34
N ARG A 130 -10.41 -3.90 7.42
CA ARG A 130 -11.56 -3.74 8.32
C ARG A 130 -12.70 -4.69 7.96
N LEU A 131 -13.03 -4.81 6.68
CA LEU A 131 -14.05 -5.75 6.21
C LEU A 131 -13.64 -7.21 6.45
N ALA A 132 -12.37 -7.54 6.22
CA ALA A 132 -11.86 -8.88 6.51
C ALA A 132 -11.98 -9.22 7.99
N ARG A 133 -11.59 -8.29 8.88
CA ARG A 133 -11.74 -8.46 10.34
C ARG A 133 -13.21 -8.65 10.72
N ASP A 134 -14.11 -7.81 10.20
CA ASP A 134 -15.54 -7.89 10.46
C ASP A 134 -16.13 -9.25 10.05
N MET A 135 -15.65 -9.85 8.96
CA MET A 135 -16.09 -11.18 8.52
C MET A 135 -15.59 -12.33 9.39
N HIS A 136 -14.57 -12.11 10.21
CA HIS A 136 -14.06 -13.10 11.17
C HIS A 136 -14.78 -13.06 12.53
N GLY A 137 -15.52 -11.99 12.82
CA GLY A 137 -16.27 -11.79 14.07
C GLY A 137 -15.62 -10.78 15.01
#